data_ded58e5addcae6f746e9ffd3a5cec531
#
_entry.id   ded58e5addcae6f746e9ffd3a5cec531
#
_cell.length_a   1.000
_cell.length_b   1.000
_cell.length_c   1.000
_cell.angle_alpha   90.00
_cell.angle_beta   90.00
_cell.angle_gamma   90.00
#
_symmetry.space_group_name_H-M   'P 1'
#
loop_
_entity.id
_entity.type
_entity.pdbx_description
1 polymer ?
#
loop_
_entity_poly.entity_id
_entity_poly.type
_entity_poly.pdbx_seq_one_letter_code
_entity_poly.pdbx_strand_id
1 'polypeptide(L)'
;MAAGIGSRFGGGIKQLEPVDAQNHIIMDYSVHDAIEAGFNHVIFIIRKDIEEDFKNAIGNRIADICAGFDVKVDYAFQDIRDIPGELPEGRTKPWGTGQAVLAAKDLIDAPFIVINADDYYGKEGFRAVHEYLVEGGTSCMAGF
;
A
#
# COMPACT_ATOMS: atom_id res chain seq x y z
N MET A 1 -0.40 0.14 -2.41
CA MET A 1 -0.29 1.46 -3.08
C MET A 1 -1.57 2.24 -2.84
N ALA A 2 -1.49 3.46 -2.29
CA ALA A 2 -2.63 4.29 -1.93
C ALA A 2 -2.53 5.71 -2.54
N ALA A 3 -1.66 5.91 -3.55
CA ALA A 3 -1.42 7.21 -4.17
C ALA A 3 -2.60 7.74 -5.03
N GLY A 4 -3.54 6.89 -5.40
CA GLY A 4 -4.75 7.24 -6.13
C GLY A 4 -5.90 7.79 -5.29
N ILE A 5 -5.68 7.98 -4.00
CA ILE A 5 -6.71 8.44 -3.06
C ILE A 5 -7.21 9.83 -3.43
N GLY A 6 -8.46 9.92 -3.80
CA GLY A 6 -9.29 11.06 -3.47
C GLY A 6 -9.48 12.17 -4.48
N SER A 7 -9.26 12.03 -5.80
CA SER A 7 -9.55 13.14 -6.72
C SER A 7 -10.92 13.12 -7.42
N ARG A 8 -11.75 12.10 -7.19
CA ARG A 8 -13.00 11.93 -7.99
C ARG A 8 -14.32 11.99 -7.24
N PHE A 9 -14.30 12.03 -5.89
CA PHE A 9 -15.54 12.11 -5.10
C PHE A 9 -15.43 13.20 -4.05
N GLY A 10 -16.29 14.18 -4.11
CA GLY A 10 -16.31 15.39 -3.31
C GLY A 10 -16.11 15.12 -1.80
N GLY A 11 -14.87 15.22 -1.34
CA GLY A 11 -14.56 15.45 0.07
C GLY A 11 -14.26 14.23 0.94
N GLY A 12 -14.09 13.00 0.40
CA GLY A 12 -13.78 11.83 1.22
C GLY A 12 -12.70 10.94 0.60
N ILE A 13 -11.93 10.24 1.45
CA ILE A 13 -10.99 9.20 1.02
C ILE A 13 -11.82 7.93 0.80
N LYS A 14 -12.11 7.56 -0.45
CA LYS A 14 -12.96 6.42 -0.82
C LYS A 14 -12.50 5.08 -0.22
N GLN A 15 -11.19 4.92 0.01
CA GLN A 15 -10.62 3.73 0.64
C GLN A 15 -10.96 3.60 2.14
N LEU A 16 -11.63 4.59 2.72
CA LEU A 16 -12.10 4.57 4.10
C LEU A 16 -13.57 4.15 4.22
N GLU A 17 -14.22 3.74 3.12
CA GLU A 17 -15.59 3.22 3.21
C GLU A 17 -15.59 1.90 3.97
N PRO A 18 -16.37 1.80 5.06
CA PRO A 18 -16.52 0.56 5.81
C PRO A 18 -17.10 -0.55 4.94
N VAL A 19 -16.54 -1.75 5.08
CA VAL A 19 -16.99 -2.94 4.34
C VAL A 19 -17.72 -3.93 5.23
N ASP A 20 -17.79 -3.67 6.54
CA ASP A 20 -18.51 -4.50 7.51
C ASP A 20 -19.21 -3.68 8.62
N ALA A 21 -19.94 -4.38 9.49
CA ALA A 21 -20.69 -3.78 10.60
C ALA A 21 -19.78 -3.23 11.73
N GLN A 22 -18.51 -3.59 11.76
CA GLN A 22 -17.49 -3.13 12.70
C GLN A 22 -16.72 -1.92 12.19
N ASN A 23 -17.10 -1.38 11.03
CA ASN A 23 -16.45 -0.28 10.35
C ASN A 23 -14.99 -0.58 9.89
N HIS A 24 -14.66 -1.85 9.63
CA HIS A 24 -13.39 -2.16 8.97
C HIS A 24 -13.43 -1.76 7.50
N ILE A 25 -12.26 -1.37 6.99
CA ILE A 25 -12.04 -1.05 5.58
C ILE A 25 -11.26 -2.18 4.91
N ILE A 26 -11.23 -2.22 3.57
CA ILE A 26 -10.50 -3.26 2.82
C ILE A 26 -9.02 -3.33 3.25
N MET A 27 -8.41 -2.17 3.50
CA MET A 27 -7.01 -2.10 3.90
C MET A 27 -6.73 -2.76 5.26
N ASP A 28 -7.67 -2.71 6.21
CA ASP A 28 -7.52 -3.39 7.51
C ASP A 28 -7.36 -4.90 7.30
N TYR A 29 -8.20 -5.48 6.45
CA TYR A 29 -8.11 -6.90 6.09
C TYR A 29 -6.82 -7.23 5.36
N SER A 30 -6.43 -6.41 4.37
CA SER A 30 -5.20 -6.65 3.60
C SER A 30 -3.95 -6.60 4.46
N VAL A 31 -3.84 -5.65 5.39
CA VAL A 31 -2.71 -5.55 6.32
C VAL A 31 -2.71 -6.72 7.31
N HIS A 32 -3.88 -7.03 7.91
CA HIS A 32 -4.02 -8.17 8.82
C HIS A 32 -3.62 -9.49 8.14
N ASP A 33 -4.15 -9.76 6.95
CA ASP A 33 -3.89 -11.01 6.22
C ASP A 33 -2.42 -11.11 5.76
N ALA A 34 -1.78 -9.99 5.40
CA ALA A 34 -0.36 -9.96 5.10
C ALA A 34 0.51 -10.30 6.34
N ILE A 35 0.18 -9.73 7.51
CA ILE A 35 0.88 -10.03 8.76
C ILE A 35 0.70 -11.50 9.14
N GLU A 36 -0.53 -12.03 9.04
CA GLU A 36 -0.82 -13.44 9.33
C GLU A 36 -0.06 -14.39 8.38
N ALA A 37 0.19 -13.97 7.14
CA ALA A 37 1.00 -14.73 6.18
C ALA A 37 2.51 -14.68 6.46
N GLY A 38 3.00 -13.76 7.31
CA GLY A 38 4.40 -13.64 7.70
C GLY A 38 5.11 -12.37 7.21
N PHE A 39 4.42 -11.46 6.53
CA PHE A 39 5.00 -10.15 6.19
C PHE A 39 5.13 -9.30 7.45
N ASN A 40 6.29 -8.69 7.65
CA ASN A 40 6.62 -7.92 8.85
C ASN A 40 6.98 -6.45 8.59
N HIS A 41 6.80 -5.98 7.36
CA HIS A 41 7.04 -4.60 6.98
C HIS A 41 5.96 -4.11 6.03
N VAL A 42 5.24 -3.06 6.40
CA VAL A 42 4.20 -2.42 5.60
C VAL A 42 4.69 -1.06 5.13
N ILE A 43 4.73 -0.83 3.84
CA ILE A 43 5.12 0.46 3.24
C ILE A 43 3.93 1.06 2.51
N PHE A 44 3.40 2.16 3.02
CA PHE A 44 2.34 2.91 2.35
C PHE A 44 2.92 3.86 1.31
N ILE A 45 2.58 3.65 0.04
CA ILE A 45 2.95 4.56 -1.05
C ILE A 45 1.80 5.54 -1.25
N ILE A 46 2.03 6.80 -0.88
CA ILE A 46 1.04 7.88 -0.91
C ILE A 46 1.61 9.11 -1.60
N ARG A 47 0.78 10.12 -1.84
CA ARG A 47 1.27 11.46 -2.21
C ARG A 47 1.59 12.26 -0.95
N LYS A 48 2.55 13.16 -1.04
CA LYS A 48 2.98 13.97 0.11
C LYS A 48 1.87 14.91 0.62
N ASP A 49 1.05 15.42 -0.27
CA ASP A 49 -0.03 16.36 0.07
C ASP A 49 -1.19 15.73 0.88
N ILE A 50 -1.28 14.40 0.93
CA ILE A 50 -2.30 13.69 1.72
C ILE A 50 -1.73 13.01 2.97
N GLU A 51 -0.45 13.21 3.29
CA GLU A 51 0.23 12.47 4.36
C GLU A 51 -0.47 12.61 5.72
N GLU A 52 -0.77 13.84 6.14
CA GLU A 52 -1.41 14.09 7.43
C GLU A 52 -2.81 13.49 7.50
N ASP A 53 -3.62 13.70 6.48
CA ASP A 53 -4.97 13.15 6.41
C ASP A 53 -4.95 11.62 6.42
N PHE A 54 -4.01 11.03 5.67
CA PHE A 54 -3.85 9.58 5.63
C PHE A 54 -3.43 9.02 6.99
N LYS A 55 -2.42 9.61 7.64
CA LYS A 55 -1.96 9.19 8.97
C LYS A 55 -3.03 9.33 10.03
N ASN A 56 -3.81 10.41 10.00
CA ASN A 56 -4.93 10.63 10.92
C ASN A 56 -6.05 9.62 10.71
N ALA A 57 -6.34 9.28 9.46
CA ALA A 57 -7.43 8.37 9.11
C ALA A 57 -7.06 6.89 9.26
N ILE A 58 -5.82 6.53 8.89
CA ILE A 58 -5.35 5.14 8.78
C ILE A 58 -4.35 4.79 9.88
N GLY A 59 -3.53 5.75 10.34
CA GLY A 59 -2.42 5.49 11.24
C GLY A 59 -2.83 4.77 12.53
N ASN A 60 -3.89 5.23 13.22
CA ASN A 60 -4.38 4.59 14.43
C ASN A 60 -4.87 3.18 14.17
N ARG A 61 -5.62 2.96 13.07
CA ARG A 61 -6.13 1.64 12.68
C ARG A 61 -5.01 0.66 12.43
N ILE A 62 -3.98 1.10 11.69
CA ILE A 62 -2.79 0.25 11.42
C ILE A 62 -2.01 -0.02 12.69
N ALA A 63 -1.86 0.96 13.58
CA ALA A 63 -1.22 0.75 14.88
C ALA A 63 -1.96 -0.32 15.70
N ASP A 64 -3.30 -0.29 15.70
CA ASP A 64 -4.12 -1.28 16.40
C ASP A 64 -3.95 -2.68 15.80
N ILE A 65 -3.95 -2.81 14.46
CA ILE A 65 -3.74 -4.09 13.77
C ILE A 65 -2.32 -4.63 14.04
N CYS A 66 -1.32 -3.77 14.03
CA CYS A 66 0.07 -4.14 14.29
C CYS A 66 0.38 -4.35 15.78
N ALA A 67 -0.54 -3.97 16.68
CA ALA A 67 -0.34 -4.13 18.12
C ALA A 67 -0.13 -5.60 18.49
N GLY A 68 1.00 -5.89 19.12
CA GLY A 68 1.38 -7.25 19.51
C GLY A 68 2.14 -8.05 18.45
N PHE A 69 2.38 -7.48 17.29
CA PHE A 69 3.23 -8.04 16.24
C PHE A 69 4.49 -7.17 16.08
N ASP A 70 5.60 -7.80 15.72
CA ASP A 70 6.85 -7.09 15.36
C ASP A 70 6.78 -6.67 13.90
N VAL A 71 6.01 -5.61 13.63
CA VAL A 71 5.73 -5.11 12.28
C VAL A 71 6.18 -3.67 12.16
N LYS A 72 7.04 -3.41 11.18
CA LYS A 72 7.49 -2.07 10.80
C LYS A 72 6.49 -1.42 9.85
N VAL A 73 6.23 -0.13 10.04
CA VAL A 73 5.36 0.66 9.15
C VAL A 73 6.11 1.90 8.67
N ASP A 74 6.23 2.05 7.37
CA ASP A 74 6.89 3.18 6.72
C ASP A 74 5.99 3.83 5.65
N TYR A 75 6.38 5.02 5.21
CA TYR A 75 5.68 5.79 4.18
C TYR A 75 6.65 6.18 3.06
N ALA A 76 6.31 5.87 1.83
CA ALA A 76 6.98 6.34 0.63
C ALA A 76 6.09 7.35 -0.10
N PHE A 77 6.71 8.34 -0.74
CA PHE A 77 5.99 9.44 -1.38
C PHE A 77 6.18 9.43 -2.88
N GLN A 78 5.08 9.21 -3.62
CA GLN A 78 5.08 9.33 -5.06
C GLN A 78 5.06 10.81 -5.46
N ASP A 79 6.13 11.29 -6.12
CA ASP A 79 6.21 12.63 -6.72
C ASP A 79 6.29 12.51 -8.24
N ILE A 80 5.51 13.33 -8.97
CA ILE A 80 5.51 13.36 -10.44
C ILE A 80 6.84 13.86 -11.01
N ARG A 81 7.65 14.54 -10.19
CA ARG A 81 8.97 15.07 -10.55
C ARG A 81 10.10 14.06 -10.35
N ASP A 82 9.83 12.97 -9.64
CA ASP A 82 10.83 11.90 -9.42
C ASP A 82 10.88 10.99 -10.66
N ILE A 83 11.52 11.50 -11.70
CA ILE A 83 11.71 10.83 -13.00
C ILE A 83 13.09 11.15 -13.56
N PRO A 84 13.66 10.26 -14.40
CA PRO A 84 14.85 10.60 -15.19
C PRO A 84 14.45 11.60 -16.29
N GLY A 85 14.96 12.81 -16.20
CA GLY A 85 14.71 13.86 -17.19
C GLY A 85 13.73 14.95 -16.72
N GLU A 86 13.23 15.72 -17.65
CA GLU A 86 12.35 16.85 -17.37
C GLU A 86 10.87 16.42 -17.36
N LEU A 87 10.10 17.04 -16.46
CA LEU A 87 8.67 16.82 -16.42
C LEU A 87 8.01 17.44 -17.65
N PRO A 88 7.23 16.69 -18.44
CA PRO A 88 6.53 17.22 -19.60
C PRO A 88 5.61 18.40 -19.23
N GLU A 89 5.62 19.44 -20.06
CA GLU A 89 4.77 20.62 -19.85
C GLU A 89 3.29 20.24 -19.73
N GLY A 90 2.61 20.82 -18.74
CA GLY A 90 1.19 20.58 -18.49
C GLY A 90 0.87 19.24 -17.80
N ARG A 91 1.86 18.41 -17.45
CA ARG A 91 1.61 17.17 -16.73
C ARG A 91 1.26 17.43 -15.28
N THR A 92 0.05 17.03 -14.88
CA THR A 92 -0.46 17.15 -13.51
C THR A 92 -0.83 15.81 -12.89
N LYS A 93 -0.99 14.75 -13.72
CA LYS A 93 -1.39 13.42 -13.24
C LYS A 93 -0.17 12.63 -12.76
N PRO A 94 -0.29 11.87 -11.66
CA PRO A 94 0.75 10.93 -11.24
C PRO A 94 1.14 9.97 -12.37
N TRP A 95 2.33 9.42 -12.25
CA TRP A 95 2.79 8.34 -13.12
C TRP A 95 2.12 7.02 -12.73
N GLY A 96 2.34 5.98 -13.52
CA GLY A 96 1.76 4.67 -13.26
C GLY A 96 2.33 3.97 -12.02
N THR A 97 1.84 2.74 -11.79
CA THR A 97 2.17 1.90 -10.64
C THR A 97 3.67 1.61 -10.51
N GLY A 98 4.38 1.43 -11.63
CA GLY A 98 5.82 1.21 -11.62
C GLY A 98 6.60 2.35 -10.96
N GLN A 99 6.29 3.60 -11.28
CA GLN A 99 6.93 4.75 -10.64
C GLN A 99 6.52 4.89 -9.17
N ALA A 100 5.28 4.52 -8.82
CA ALA A 100 4.86 4.47 -7.42
C ALA A 100 5.71 3.46 -6.61
N VAL A 101 5.95 2.27 -7.14
CA VAL A 101 6.80 1.26 -6.48
C VAL A 101 8.25 1.76 -6.35
N LEU A 102 8.78 2.42 -7.38
CA LEU A 102 10.13 3.00 -7.32
C LEU A 102 10.29 4.04 -6.20
N ALA A 103 9.23 4.74 -5.82
CA ALA A 103 9.28 5.68 -4.69
C ALA A 103 9.60 4.99 -3.34
N ALA A 104 9.38 3.68 -3.24
CA ALA A 104 9.68 2.89 -2.04
C ALA A 104 11.04 2.18 -2.08
N LYS A 105 11.84 2.34 -3.15
CA LYS A 105 13.07 1.56 -3.39
C LYS A 105 14.08 1.59 -2.25
N ASP A 106 14.21 2.72 -1.56
CA ASP A 106 15.18 2.91 -0.48
C ASP A 106 14.69 2.36 0.89
N LEU A 107 13.43 1.92 0.95
CA LEU A 107 12.81 1.31 2.11
C LEU A 107 12.69 -0.22 1.97
N ILE A 108 12.94 -0.76 0.79
CA ILE A 108 12.79 -2.18 0.47
C ILE A 108 14.17 -2.84 0.51
N ASP A 109 14.37 -3.74 1.46
CA ASP A 109 15.61 -4.48 1.67
C ASP A 109 15.42 -6.02 1.65
N ALA A 110 14.20 -6.49 1.34
CA ALA A 110 13.81 -7.89 1.33
C ALA A 110 12.81 -8.16 0.16
N PRO A 111 12.52 -9.43 -0.15
CA PRO A 111 11.42 -9.78 -1.04
C PRO A 111 10.10 -9.14 -0.60
N PHE A 112 9.34 -8.62 -1.54
CA PHE A 112 8.14 -7.84 -1.25
C PHE A 112 6.99 -8.16 -2.20
N ILE A 113 5.77 -7.83 -1.79
CA ILE A 113 4.58 -7.82 -2.63
C ILE A 113 4.07 -6.39 -2.84
N VAL A 114 3.40 -6.18 -3.95
CA VAL A 114 2.72 -4.91 -4.25
C VAL A 114 1.22 -5.17 -4.36
N ILE A 115 0.45 -4.45 -3.56
CA ILE A 115 -1.02 -4.53 -3.56
C ILE A 115 -1.64 -3.14 -3.75
N ASN A 116 -2.84 -3.08 -4.29
CA ASN A 116 -3.65 -1.88 -4.28
C ASN A 116 -4.36 -1.74 -2.93
N ALA A 117 -4.59 -0.53 -2.50
CA ALA A 117 -5.20 -0.25 -1.19
C ALA A 117 -6.71 -0.49 -1.16
N ASP A 118 -7.34 -0.60 -2.32
CA ASP A 118 -8.77 -0.74 -2.55
C ASP A 118 -9.19 -2.10 -3.13
N ASP A 119 -8.24 -3.03 -3.26
CA ASP A 119 -8.49 -4.40 -3.70
C ASP A 119 -8.33 -5.38 -2.54
N TYR A 120 -9.17 -6.42 -2.51
CA TYR A 120 -9.09 -7.51 -1.54
C TYR A 120 -8.54 -8.78 -2.20
N TYR A 121 -7.43 -9.28 -1.69
CA TYR A 121 -6.69 -10.42 -2.26
C TYR A 121 -6.94 -11.74 -1.54
N GLY A 122 -7.48 -11.70 -0.32
CA GLY A 122 -7.75 -12.86 0.51
C GLY A 122 -6.50 -13.49 1.16
N LYS A 123 -6.69 -14.19 2.25
CA LYS A 123 -5.62 -14.82 3.04
C LYS A 123 -4.75 -15.78 2.23
N GLU A 124 -5.39 -16.59 1.38
CA GLU A 124 -4.69 -17.58 0.57
C GLU A 124 -3.75 -16.94 -0.45
N GLY A 125 -4.12 -15.78 -1.01
CA GLY A 125 -3.28 -15.03 -1.93
C GLY A 125 -2.00 -14.55 -1.24
N PHE A 126 -2.11 -13.97 -0.06
CA PHE A 126 -0.95 -13.52 0.73
C PHE A 126 -0.04 -14.70 1.12
N ARG A 127 -0.63 -15.80 1.60
CA ARG A 127 0.12 -16.99 2.00
C ARG A 127 0.88 -17.59 0.83
N ALA A 128 0.23 -17.83 -0.29
CA ALA A 128 0.85 -18.44 -1.46
C ALA A 128 2.02 -17.61 -2.00
N VAL A 129 1.87 -16.27 -2.05
CA VAL A 129 2.95 -15.39 -2.50
C VAL A 129 4.09 -15.36 -1.48
N HIS A 130 3.79 -15.30 -0.18
CA HIS A 130 4.80 -15.32 0.87
C HIS A 130 5.64 -16.62 0.83
N GLU A 131 4.99 -17.79 0.77
CA GLU A 131 5.65 -19.10 0.67
C GLU A 131 6.58 -19.14 -0.56
N TYR A 132 6.09 -18.72 -1.74
CA TYR A 132 6.90 -18.66 -2.96
C TYR A 132 8.14 -17.78 -2.80
N LEU A 133 8.02 -16.61 -2.17
CA LEU A 133 9.15 -15.69 -1.97
C LEU A 133 10.17 -16.24 -0.96
N VAL A 134 9.70 -16.85 0.13
CA VAL A 134 10.57 -17.46 1.16
C VAL A 134 11.33 -18.67 0.62
N GLU A 135 10.75 -19.42 -0.30
CA GLU A 135 11.39 -20.55 -0.99
C GLU A 135 12.40 -20.11 -2.07
N GLY A 136 12.64 -18.81 -2.22
CA GLY A 136 13.60 -18.26 -3.17
C GLY A 136 13.04 -17.96 -4.55
N GLY A 137 11.73 -17.83 -4.66
CA GLY A 137 11.06 -17.37 -5.88
C GLY A 137 11.52 -15.96 -6.30
N THR A 138 11.70 -15.75 -7.60
CA THR A 138 12.23 -14.47 -8.11
C THR A 138 11.15 -13.43 -8.33
N SER A 139 10.08 -13.79 -9.04
CA SER A 139 8.94 -12.91 -9.26
C SER A 139 7.70 -13.73 -9.61
N CYS A 140 6.55 -13.27 -9.16
CA CYS A 140 5.26 -13.88 -9.46
C CYS A 140 4.16 -12.82 -9.55
N MET A 141 3.02 -13.22 -10.06
CA MET A 141 1.81 -12.41 -10.09
C MET A 141 0.63 -13.30 -9.73
N ALA A 142 -0.18 -12.88 -8.76
CA ALA A 142 -1.44 -13.54 -8.49
C ALA A 142 -2.44 -13.24 -9.63
N GLY A 143 -3.02 -14.30 -10.20
CA GLY A 143 -4.12 -14.20 -11.15
C GLY A 143 -5.46 -14.33 -10.42
N PHE A 144 -6.45 -13.53 -10.82
CA PHE A 144 -7.83 -13.61 -10.33
C PHE A 144 -8.81 -13.31 -11.45
#